data_65b04aaa5bc829ec53f6c0f0c2a63e11
#
_entry.id   65b04aaa5bc829ec53f6c0f0c2a63e11
#
_cell.length_a   1.000
_cell.length_b   1.000
_cell.length_c   1.000
_cell.angle_alpha   90.00
_cell.angle_beta   90.00
_cell.angle_gamma   90.00
#
_symmetry.space_group_name_H-M   'P 1'
#
loop_
_entity.id
_entity.type
_entity.pdbx_description
1 polymer ?
#
loop_
_entity_poly.entity_id
_entity_poly.type
_entity_poly.pdbx_seq_one_letter_code
_entity_poly.pdbx_strand_id
1 'polypeptide(L)'
;MSRPAFHSVFADEINQYLDYKIASGFSEKSFSIILKSFDDFCSKRGIDSISFTRSDADAWAEKRKTEATTSHYARVNKVKKFLEYLNLKGYNVYLMHDVFFKATDFQPHIYTDDEILRYFQAVDTYHSERNRMEEVQLPVLFRLLYCCGTRINETLGIKKSDVDLENGIIKLIETKNDCERYIVLNDGMKHLIQRYADKTFYLIGDSDYIFLSHAGERRRGRRIYDIHRMILKRAEIPFLGDGNGPRLHDWRHTFAVHSFKQMVDSGIDMYVALPILSTYLGHKTIYATERYVRLTMSLYPYIEKRFSQRFTDIFGGSL
;
A
#
# COMPACT_ATOMS: atom_id res chain seq x y z
N MET A 1 -13.51 13.46 -2.57
CA MET A 1 -14.59 13.44 -1.54
C MET A 1 -14.45 14.72 -0.76
N SER A 2 -15.55 15.43 -0.56
CA SER A 2 -15.58 16.62 0.29
C SER A 2 -15.32 16.26 1.75
N ARG A 3 -14.74 17.20 2.50
CA ARG A 3 -14.55 17.10 3.95
C ARG A 3 -15.89 16.81 4.64
N PRO A 4 -15.97 15.85 5.58
CA PRO A 4 -17.20 15.60 6.31
C PRO A 4 -17.58 16.82 7.18
N ALA A 5 -18.89 17.08 7.35
CA ALA A 5 -19.36 18.08 8.29
C ALA A 5 -19.20 17.59 9.73
N PHE A 6 -18.70 18.46 10.62
CA PHE A 6 -18.56 18.23 12.05
C PHE A 6 -19.63 19.04 12.79
N HIS A 7 -20.13 18.53 13.92
CA HIS A 7 -21.29 19.10 14.60
C HIS A 7 -21.12 19.23 16.13
N SER A 8 -20.10 18.62 16.71
CA SER A 8 -19.82 18.77 18.14
C SER A 8 -19.20 20.12 18.46
N VAL A 9 -19.06 20.43 19.73
CA VAL A 9 -18.34 21.61 20.22
C VAL A 9 -16.90 21.70 19.70
N PHE A 10 -16.33 20.57 19.27
CA PHE A 10 -14.97 20.51 18.70
C PHE A 10 -14.91 20.77 17.18
N ALA A 11 -16.05 21.04 16.52
CA ALA A 11 -16.13 21.14 15.05
C ALA A 11 -15.12 22.12 14.44
N ASP A 12 -15.04 23.34 14.99
CA ASP A 12 -14.11 24.37 14.50
C ASP A 12 -12.64 23.97 14.72
N GLU A 13 -12.33 23.42 15.88
CA GLU A 13 -10.98 22.96 16.22
C GLU A 13 -10.56 21.76 15.38
N ILE A 14 -11.47 20.85 15.05
CA ILE A 14 -11.22 19.73 14.15
C ILE A 14 -10.87 20.25 12.75
N ASN A 15 -11.62 21.24 12.24
CA ASN A 15 -11.34 21.83 10.94
C ASN A 15 -9.96 22.48 10.91
N GLN A 16 -9.60 23.29 11.92
CA GLN A 16 -8.29 23.93 12.02
C GLN A 16 -7.16 22.90 12.12
N TYR A 17 -7.38 21.84 12.90
CA TYR A 17 -6.39 20.76 13.02
C TYR A 17 -6.19 20.01 11.69
N LEU A 18 -7.26 19.75 10.93
CA LEU A 18 -7.16 19.16 9.60
C LEU A 18 -6.38 20.05 8.65
N ASP A 19 -6.62 21.36 8.65
CA ASP A 19 -5.87 22.31 7.83
C ASP A 19 -4.38 22.34 8.22
N TYR A 20 -4.08 22.33 9.51
CA TYR A 20 -2.72 22.18 10.00
C TYR A 20 -2.05 20.89 9.53
N LYS A 21 -2.77 19.76 9.56
CA LYS A 21 -2.24 18.47 9.09
C LYS A 21 -2.00 18.45 7.58
N ILE A 22 -2.90 19.05 6.79
CA ILE A 22 -2.73 19.18 5.34
C ILE A 22 -1.51 20.04 5.03
N ALA A 23 -1.37 21.19 5.67
CA ALA A 23 -0.20 22.06 5.51
C ALA A 23 1.11 21.37 5.91
N SER A 24 1.04 20.37 6.84
CA SER A 24 2.18 19.54 7.25
C SER A 24 2.40 18.31 6.33
N GLY A 25 1.73 18.21 5.17
CA GLY A 25 1.91 17.12 4.19
C GLY A 25 1.19 15.81 4.55
N PHE A 26 0.23 15.82 5.48
CA PHE A 26 -0.56 14.64 5.79
C PHE A 26 -1.84 14.56 4.96
N SER A 27 -2.25 13.35 4.60
CA SER A 27 -3.52 13.11 3.90
C SER A 27 -4.72 13.43 4.79
N GLU A 28 -5.57 14.36 4.36
CA GLU A 28 -6.81 14.72 5.03
C GLU A 28 -7.71 13.52 5.30
N LYS A 29 -7.91 12.66 4.30
CA LYS A 29 -8.78 11.48 4.39
C LYS A 29 -8.44 10.57 5.57
N SER A 30 -7.16 10.47 5.89
CA SER A 30 -6.70 9.57 6.97
C SER A 30 -7.09 10.07 8.36
N PHE A 31 -7.26 11.39 8.55
CA PHE A 31 -7.65 12.01 9.81
C PHE A 31 -9.14 12.28 9.87
N SER A 32 -9.73 12.80 8.78
CA SER A 32 -11.13 13.23 8.74
C SER A 32 -12.11 12.11 9.11
N ILE A 33 -11.88 10.87 8.68
CA ILE A 33 -12.75 9.72 9.02
C ILE A 33 -12.73 9.45 10.52
N ILE A 34 -11.57 9.47 11.15
CA ILE A 34 -11.44 9.18 12.59
C ILE A 34 -11.95 10.36 13.41
N LEU A 35 -11.64 11.59 13.00
CA LEU A 35 -12.13 12.78 13.69
C LEU A 35 -13.64 12.94 13.52
N LYS A 36 -14.24 12.51 12.41
CA LYS A 36 -15.70 12.44 12.30
C LYS A 36 -16.31 11.44 13.29
N SER A 37 -15.70 10.28 13.45
CA SER A 37 -16.16 9.33 14.47
C SER A 37 -15.99 9.86 15.91
N PHE A 38 -14.98 10.71 16.15
CA PHE A 38 -14.77 11.38 17.42
C PHE A 38 -15.81 12.49 17.65
N ASP A 39 -16.07 13.30 16.65
CA ASP A 39 -17.11 14.32 16.65
C ASP A 39 -18.49 13.74 16.98
N ASP A 40 -18.86 12.64 16.31
CA ASP A 40 -20.11 11.91 16.57
C ASP A 40 -20.16 11.33 18.00
N PHE A 41 -19.02 10.87 18.53
CA PHE A 41 -18.90 10.37 19.90
C PHE A 41 -19.13 11.51 20.90
N CYS A 42 -18.47 12.66 20.71
CA CYS A 42 -18.63 13.82 21.59
C CYS A 42 -20.07 14.34 21.60
N SER A 43 -20.70 14.43 20.42
CA SER A 43 -22.10 14.83 20.31
C SER A 43 -23.04 13.87 21.03
N LYS A 44 -22.85 12.57 20.91
CA LYS A 44 -23.66 11.54 21.58
C LYS A 44 -23.49 11.52 23.10
N ARG A 45 -22.33 11.93 23.60
CA ARG A 45 -22.10 12.05 25.06
C ARG A 45 -22.58 13.38 25.64
N GLY A 46 -23.07 14.31 24.82
CA GLY A 46 -23.53 15.61 25.28
C GLY A 46 -22.40 16.49 25.80
N ILE A 47 -21.21 16.39 25.21
CA ILE A 47 -20.09 17.29 25.57
C ILE A 47 -20.38 18.65 24.96
N ASP A 48 -20.58 19.66 25.80
CA ASP A 48 -21.06 21.00 25.47
C ASP A 48 -19.98 22.10 25.53
N SER A 49 -18.78 21.75 25.96
CA SER A 49 -17.63 22.65 26.07
C SER A 49 -16.36 21.97 25.54
N ILE A 50 -15.34 22.76 25.12
CA ILE A 50 -14.06 22.18 24.69
C ILE A 50 -13.29 21.69 25.92
N SER A 51 -13.84 20.65 26.52
CA SER A 51 -13.27 19.89 27.63
C SER A 51 -13.39 18.41 27.33
N PHE A 52 -12.40 17.62 27.72
CA PHE A 52 -12.40 16.20 27.54
C PHE A 52 -11.85 15.54 28.81
N THR A 53 -12.71 14.83 29.53
CA THR A 53 -12.39 14.28 30.83
C THR A 53 -11.67 12.92 30.69
N ARG A 54 -11.11 12.42 31.81
CA ARG A 54 -10.56 11.07 31.88
C ARG A 54 -11.63 10.02 31.51
N SER A 55 -12.85 10.17 32.02
CA SER A 55 -13.96 9.26 31.71
C SER A 55 -14.29 9.23 30.21
N ASP A 56 -14.19 10.37 29.53
CA ASP A 56 -14.40 10.45 28.08
C ASP A 56 -13.26 9.78 27.32
N ALA A 57 -12.02 9.99 27.77
CA ALA A 57 -10.82 9.39 27.21
C ALA A 57 -10.84 7.86 27.33
N ASP A 58 -11.18 7.34 28.51
CA ASP A 58 -11.28 5.90 28.76
C ASP A 58 -12.38 5.26 27.89
N ALA A 59 -13.56 5.91 27.79
CA ALA A 59 -14.65 5.44 26.94
C ALA A 59 -14.33 5.50 25.45
N TRP A 60 -13.58 6.51 24.98
CA TRP A 60 -13.12 6.56 23.60
C TRP A 60 -12.05 5.51 23.31
N ALA A 61 -11.13 5.29 24.25
CA ALA A 61 -10.04 4.34 24.12
C ALA A 61 -10.49 2.88 24.21
N GLU A 62 -11.71 2.60 24.68
CA GLU A 62 -12.25 1.24 24.75
C GLU A 62 -12.26 0.57 23.38
N LYS A 63 -11.73 -0.67 23.30
CA LYS A 63 -11.70 -1.43 22.06
C LYS A 63 -13.09 -1.91 21.65
N ARG A 64 -13.53 -1.58 20.43
CA ARG A 64 -14.83 -2.01 19.90
C ARG A 64 -14.82 -3.51 19.59
N LYS A 65 -15.96 -4.19 19.76
CA LYS A 65 -16.07 -5.67 19.61
C LYS A 65 -15.49 -6.23 18.30
N THR A 66 -15.66 -5.54 17.19
CA THR A 66 -15.20 -5.98 15.85
C THR A 66 -13.95 -5.24 15.38
N GLU A 67 -13.31 -4.45 16.23
CA GLU A 67 -12.19 -3.60 15.85
C GLU A 67 -10.87 -4.38 15.86
N ALA A 68 -10.16 -4.40 14.73
CA ALA A 68 -8.80 -4.94 14.68
C ALA A 68 -7.85 -4.11 15.56
N THR A 69 -6.86 -4.74 16.18
CA THR A 69 -5.91 -4.08 17.11
C THR A 69 -5.17 -2.92 16.44
N THR A 70 -4.81 -3.05 15.16
CA THR A 70 -4.20 -1.97 14.37
C THR A 70 -5.12 -0.77 14.17
N SER A 71 -6.41 -1.03 13.92
CA SER A 71 -7.42 0.01 13.75
C SER A 71 -7.71 0.72 15.07
N HIS A 72 -7.79 -0.03 16.17
CA HIS A 72 -7.91 0.49 17.53
C HIS A 72 -6.76 1.46 17.85
N TYR A 73 -5.53 1.00 17.70
CA TYR A 73 -4.34 1.83 17.90
C TYR A 73 -4.37 3.11 17.04
N ALA A 74 -4.67 2.98 15.74
CA ALA A 74 -4.73 4.12 14.84
C ALA A 74 -5.83 5.12 15.23
N ARG A 75 -7.00 4.64 15.69
CA ARG A 75 -8.11 5.47 16.16
C ARG A 75 -7.74 6.25 17.41
N VAL A 76 -7.23 5.57 18.42
CA VAL A 76 -6.87 6.20 19.70
C VAL A 76 -5.71 7.18 19.51
N ASN A 77 -4.65 6.78 18.81
CA ASN A 77 -3.46 7.63 18.62
C ASN A 77 -3.76 8.90 17.81
N LYS A 78 -4.63 8.84 16.78
CA LYS A 78 -4.96 10.04 16.01
C LYS A 78 -5.76 11.05 16.82
N VAL A 79 -6.69 10.59 17.66
CA VAL A 79 -7.44 11.48 18.56
C VAL A 79 -6.53 12.00 19.69
N LYS A 80 -5.64 11.16 20.25
CA LYS A 80 -4.63 11.63 21.21
C LYS A 80 -3.84 12.81 20.65
N LYS A 81 -3.35 12.72 19.41
CA LYS A 81 -2.63 13.81 18.75
C LYS A 81 -3.48 15.06 18.51
N PHE A 82 -4.78 14.92 18.32
CA PHE A 82 -5.69 16.04 18.26
C PHE A 82 -5.87 16.69 19.65
N LEU A 83 -6.00 15.90 20.71
CA LEU A 83 -6.08 16.42 22.08
C LEU A 83 -4.75 17.09 22.52
N GLU A 84 -3.61 16.56 22.12
CA GLU A 84 -2.30 17.22 22.29
C GLU A 84 -2.29 18.60 21.62
N TYR A 85 -2.80 18.72 20.40
CA TYR A 85 -2.95 20.00 19.70
C TYR A 85 -3.86 20.97 20.46
N LEU A 86 -5.00 20.49 21.01
CA LEU A 86 -5.88 21.33 21.81
C LEU A 86 -5.20 21.85 23.08
N ASN A 87 -4.43 21.01 23.79
CA ASN A 87 -3.67 21.43 24.96
C ASN A 87 -2.62 22.48 24.59
N LEU A 88 -1.94 22.35 23.45
CA LEU A 88 -1.00 23.39 22.96
C LEU A 88 -1.70 24.73 22.65
N LYS A 89 -2.98 24.71 22.31
CA LYS A 89 -3.83 25.91 22.14
C LYS A 89 -4.35 26.49 23.47
N GLY A 90 -4.06 25.84 24.60
CA GLY A 90 -4.48 26.29 25.92
C GLY A 90 -5.82 25.70 26.42
N TYR A 91 -6.42 24.75 25.69
CA TYR A 91 -7.61 24.04 26.18
C TYR A 91 -7.22 23.00 27.21
N ASN A 92 -7.99 22.86 28.27
CA ASN A 92 -7.76 21.84 29.31
C ASN A 92 -8.48 20.55 28.94
N VAL A 93 -7.82 19.68 28.18
CA VAL A 93 -8.33 18.35 27.79
C VAL A 93 -7.41 17.26 28.33
N TYR A 94 -8.02 16.16 28.80
CA TYR A 94 -7.29 15.02 29.32
C TYR A 94 -6.62 14.25 28.17
N LEU A 95 -5.31 13.98 28.31
CA LEU A 95 -4.56 13.19 27.33
C LEU A 95 -4.72 11.70 27.61
N MET A 96 -5.13 10.95 26.60
CA MET A 96 -5.23 9.50 26.68
C MET A 96 -3.87 8.84 26.90
N HIS A 97 -3.86 7.76 27.69
CA HIS A 97 -2.69 6.91 27.82
C HIS A 97 -2.31 6.27 26.48
N ASP A 98 -1.04 5.92 26.34
CA ASP A 98 -0.58 5.20 25.17
C ASP A 98 -1.22 3.81 25.09
N VAL A 99 -1.83 3.51 23.98
CA VAL A 99 -2.28 2.15 23.68
C VAL A 99 -1.07 1.39 23.14
N PHE A 100 -0.64 0.36 23.87
CA PHE A 100 0.45 -0.48 23.40
C PHE A 100 0.00 -1.28 22.18
N PHE A 101 0.72 -1.09 21.10
CA PHE A 101 0.57 -1.89 19.88
C PHE A 101 1.75 -2.85 19.77
N LYS A 102 1.51 -4.12 20.00
CA LYS A 102 2.46 -5.15 19.60
C LYS A 102 2.34 -5.31 18.09
N ALA A 103 3.36 -4.92 17.36
CA ALA A 103 3.42 -5.17 15.93
C ALA A 103 3.18 -6.67 15.70
N THR A 104 2.25 -6.99 14.82
CA THR A 104 2.08 -8.38 14.41
C THR A 104 3.30 -8.79 13.60
N ASP A 105 3.86 -9.97 13.87
CA ASP A 105 4.92 -10.60 13.07
C ASP A 105 4.34 -11.06 11.71
N PHE A 106 3.68 -10.12 11.05
CA PHE A 106 3.12 -10.39 9.74
C PHE A 106 4.26 -10.62 8.75
N GLN A 107 4.34 -11.84 8.22
CA GLN A 107 5.22 -12.17 7.09
C GLN A 107 4.40 -12.13 5.79
N PRO A 108 4.82 -11.36 4.78
CA PRO A 108 4.18 -11.39 3.48
C PRO A 108 4.44 -12.74 2.81
N HIS A 109 3.49 -13.19 2.02
CA HIS A 109 3.70 -14.33 1.15
C HIS A 109 4.63 -13.91 0.00
N ILE A 110 5.75 -14.63 -0.16
CA ILE A 110 6.65 -14.47 -1.31
C ILE A 110 6.38 -15.65 -2.24
N TYR A 111 5.83 -15.34 -3.40
CA TYR A 111 5.47 -16.35 -4.37
C TYR A 111 6.71 -17.09 -4.90
N THR A 112 6.63 -18.41 -4.95
CA THR A 112 7.63 -19.26 -5.62
C THR A 112 7.49 -19.15 -7.14
N ASP A 113 8.52 -19.55 -7.88
CA ASP A 113 8.50 -19.56 -9.35
C ASP A 113 7.34 -20.43 -9.90
N ASP A 114 7.05 -21.56 -9.26
CA ASP A 114 5.93 -22.43 -9.62
C ASP A 114 4.58 -21.76 -9.35
N GLU A 115 4.40 -21.12 -8.20
CA GLU A 115 3.17 -20.35 -7.90
C GLU A 115 2.97 -19.19 -8.88
N ILE A 116 4.05 -18.50 -9.27
CA ILE A 116 4.01 -17.43 -10.27
C ILE A 116 3.53 -17.98 -11.61
N LEU A 117 4.07 -19.07 -12.08
CA LEU A 117 3.68 -19.70 -13.34
C LEU A 117 2.20 -20.11 -13.32
N ARG A 118 1.76 -20.84 -12.30
CA ARG A 118 0.36 -21.28 -12.15
C ARG A 118 -0.59 -20.08 -12.04
N TYR A 119 -0.20 -19.04 -11.30
CA TYR A 119 -1.02 -17.84 -11.16
C TYR A 119 -1.21 -17.12 -12.49
N PHE A 120 -0.14 -16.88 -13.24
CA PHE A 120 -0.25 -16.19 -14.53
C PHE A 120 -0.91 -17.04 -15.60
N GLN A 121 -0.77 -18.35 -15.56
CA GLN A 121 -1.54 -19.26 -16.41
C GLN A 121 -3.05 -19.15 -16.11
N ALA A 122 -3.41 -19.10 -14.83
CA ALA A 122 -4.81 -18.91 -14.41
C ALA A 122 -5.36 -17.52 -14.78
N VAL A 123 -4.50 -16.48 -14.78
CA VAL A 123 -4.87 -15.13 -15.25
C VAL A 123 -5.08 -15.10 -16.76
N ASP A 124 -4.17 -15.71 -17.53
CA ASP A 124 -4.22 -15.68 -19.01
C ASP A 124 -5.38 -16.50 -19.57
N THR A 125 -5.85 -17.51 -18.83
CA THR A 125 -7.01 -18.33 -19.15
C THR A 125 -8.30 -17.88 -18.46
N TYR A 126 -8.26 -16.71 -17.78
CA TYR A 126 -9.45 -16.17 -17.12
C TYR A 126 -10.49 -15.75 -18.16
N HIS A 127 -11.72 -16.23 -17.98
CA HIS A 127 -12.87 -15.86 -18.80
C HIS A 127 -13.93 -15.19 -17.93
N SER A 128 -14.54 -14.13 -18.46
CA SER A 128 -15.61 -13.38 -17.80
C SER A 128 -16.80 -13.22 -18.75
N GLU A 129 -17.87 -13.93 -18.50
CA GLU A 129 -19.12 -13.79 -19.27
C GLU A 129 -19.73 -12.39 -19.19
N ARG A 130 -19.49 -11.69 -18.08
CA ARG A 130 -20.08 -10.38 -17.79
C ARG A 130 -19.25 -9.21 -18.30
N ASN A 131 -17.94 -9.39 -18.42
CA ASN A 131 -17.04 -8.28 -18.77
C ASN A 131 -15.78 -8.80 -19.49
N ARG A 132 -15.87 -8.94 -20.81
CA ARG A 132 -14.74 -9.37 -21.65
C ARG A 132 -13.50 -8.46 -21.54
N MET A 133 -13.70 -7.20 -21.15
CA MET A 133 -12.58 -6.28 -20.89
C MET A 133 -11.68 -6.78 -19.74
N GLU A 134 -12.20 -7.56 -18.79
CA GLU A 134 -11.38 -8.18 -17.74
C GLU A 134 -10.33 -9.12 -18.33
N GLU A 135 -10.67 -9.89 -19.35
CA GLU A 135 -9.76 -10.83 -20.00
C GLU A 135 -8.54 -10.16 -20.64
N VAL A 136 -8.72 -8.94 -21.12
CA VAL A 136 -7.64 -8.16 -21.75
C VAL A 136 -6.85 -7.37 -20.72
N GLN A 137 -7.51 -6.84 -19.69
CA GLN A 137 -6.91 -5.97 -18.68
C GLN A 137 -6.12 -6.74 -17.61
N LEU A 138 -6.63 -7.88 -17.13
CA LEU A 138 -6.05 -8.59 -15.99
C LEU A 138 -4.63 -9.12 -16.24
N PRO A 139 -4.29 -9.66 -17.43
CA PRO A 139 -2.92 -10.07 -17.73
C PRO A 139 -1.89 -8.94 -17.58
N VAL A 140 -2.25 -7.74 -18.02
CA VAL A 140 -1.39 -6.54 -17.90
C VAL A 140 -1.35 -6.05 -16.46
N LEU A 141 -2.51 -5.93 -15.81
CA LEU A 141 -2.64 -5.41 -14.46
C LEU A 141 -1.81 -6.22 -13.46
N PHE A 142 -1.99 -7.55 -13.44
CA PHE A 142 -1.27 -8.38 -12.48
C PHE A 142 0.24 -8.46 -12.77
N ARG A 143 0.65 -8.41 -14.05
CA ARG A 143 2.06 -8.35 -14.38
C ARG A 143 2.69 -7.01 -14.01
N LEU A 144 1.99 -5.88 -14.09
CA LEU A 144 2.49 -4.61 -13.55
C LEU A 144 2.72 -4.68 -12.03
N LEU A 145 1.82 -5.34 -11.29
CA LEU A 145 2.02 -5.54 -9.85
C LEU A 145 3.27 -6.37 -9.54
N TYR A 146 3.53 -7.42 -10.32
CA TYR A 146 4.69 -8.30 -10.12
C TYR A 146 5.96 -7.78 -10.78
N CYS A 147 5.95 -7.49 -12.08
CA CYS A 147 7.18 -7.14 -12.84
C CYS A 147 7.69 -5.73 -12.54
N CYS A 148 6.81 -4.83 -12.07
CA CYS A 148 7.17 -3.43 -11.78
C CYS A 148 6.95 -3.05 -10.31
N GLY A 149 6.49 -3.98 -9.48
CA GLY A 149 6.29 -3.74 -8.05
C GLY A 149 5.34 -2.59 -7.71
N THR A 150 4.37 -2.28 -8.57
CA THR A 150 3.44 -1.17 -8.38
C THR A 150 2.42 -1.46 -7.26
N ARG A 151 1.88 -0.42 -6.61
CA ARG A 151 0.73 -0.58 -5.72
C ARG A 151 -0.55 -0.65 -6.56
N ILE A 152 -1.54 -1.41 -6.10
CA ILE A 152 -2.82 -1.56 -6.83
C ILE A 152 -3.46 -0.21 -7.19
N ASN A 153 -3.47 0.76 -6.28
CA ASN A 153 -4.05 2.07 -6.56
C ASN A 153 -3.21 2.91 -7.52
N GLU A 154 -1.88 2.74 -7.54
CA GLU A 154 -0.99 3.33 -8.54
C GLU A 154 -1.31 2.75 -9.91
N THR A 155 -1.34 1.41 -10.02
CA THR A 155 -1.66 0.72 -11.27
C THR A 155 -3.02 1.13 -11.83
N LEU A 156 -4.05 1.14 -10.98
CA LEU A 156 -5.40 1.55 -11.40
C LEU A 156 -5.52 3.05 -11.69
N GLY A 157 -4.55 3.84 -11.27
CA GLY A 157 -4.47 5.29 -11.51
C GLY A 157 -3.75 5.68 -12.79
N ILE A 158 -3.15 4.74 -13.52
CA ILE A 158 -2.43 5.02 -14.76
C ILE A 158 -3.41 5.51 -15.82
N LYS A 159 -3.11 6.67 -16.42
CA LYS A 159 -3.83 7.22 -17.55
C LYS A 159 -3.12 6.87 -18.86
N LYS A 160 -3.83 6.98 -19.99
CA LYS A 160 -3.25 6.76 -21.29
C LYS A 160 -2.06 7.70 -21.55
N SER A 161 -2.17 8.98 -21.16
CA SER A 161 -1.09 9.98 -21.26
C SER A 161 0.14 9.67 -20.41
N ASP A 162 0.03 8.77 -19.41
CA ASP A 162 1.14 8.39 -18.56
C ASP A 162 2.00 7.26 -19.16
N VAL A 163 1.58 6.67 -20.27
CA VAL A 163 2.22 5.51 -20.90
C VAL A 163 2.98 5.93 -22.14
N ASP A 164 4.29 5.87 -22.06
CA ASP A 164 5.20 6.02 -23.22
C ASP A 164 5.52 4.62 -23.77
N LEU A 165 4.80 4.26 -24.84
CA LEU A 165 4.97 2.96 -25.51
C LEU A 165 6.29 2.86 -26.27
N GLU A 166 6.80 3.97 -26.80
CA GLU A 166 8.03 4.01 -27.58
C GLU A 166 9.25 3.69 -26.71
N ASN A 167 9.36 4.37 -25.57
CA ASN A 167 10.47 4.18 -24.63
C ASN A 167 10.22 3.09 -23.60
N GLY A 168 8.99 2.57 -23.49
CA GLY A 168 8.61 1.57 -22.49
C GLY A 168 8.64 2.12 -21.06
N ILE A 169 8.13 3.34 -20.89
CA ILE A 169 8.12 4.04 -19.60
C ILE A 169 6.68 4.32 -19.18
N ILE A 170 6.37 4.15 -17.89
CA ILE A 170 5.09 4.58 -17.33
C ILE A 170 5.36 5.54 -16.18
N LYS A 171 4.69 6.70 -16.24
CA LYS A 171 4.65 7.67 -15.14
C LYS A 171 3.58 7.25 -14.13
N LEU A 172 3.96 7.08 -12.87
CA LEU A 172 3.04 6.84 -11.78
C LEU A 172 2.78 8.14 -11.02
N ILE A 173 1.51 8.56 -11.01
CA ILE A 173 1.04 9.80 -10.38
C ILE A 173 0.15 9.44 -9.20
N GLU A 174 0.01 10.34 -8.23
CA GLU A 174 -0.82 10.17 -7.04
C GLU A 174 -0.48 8.92 -6.23
N THR A 175 0.78 8.69 -5.99
CA THR A 175 1.21 7.61 -5.11
C THR A 175 0.82 7.88 -3.65
N LYS A 176 0.70 6.85 -2.84
CA LYS A 176 0.33 6.96 -1.41
C LYS A 176 1.22 7.94 -0.61
N ASN A 177 2.40 8.25 -1.13
CA ASN A 177 3.41 9.08 -0.47
C ASN A 177 3.61 10.43 -1.17
N ASP A 178 2.71 10.81 -2.08
CA ASP A 178 2.82 12.00 -2.94
C ASP A 178 4.14 12.06 -3.75
N CYS A 179 4.74 10.89 -4.00
CA CYS A 179 5.93 10.74 -4.80
C CYS A 179 5.54 10.25 -6.18
N GLU A 180 5.71 11.11 -7.17
CA GLU A 180 5.66 10.70 -8.57
C GLU A 180 6.95 9.95 -8.91
N ARG A 181 6.84 8.90 -9.72
CA ARG A 181 8.01 8.17 -10.21
C ARG A 181 7.74 7.54 -11.56
N TYR A 182 8.82 7.22 -12.25
CA TYR A 182 8.79 6.47 -13.49
C TYR A 182 9.12 5.01 -13.24
N ILE A 183 8.43 4.12 -13.94
CA ILE A 183 8.78 2.70 -14.03
C ILE A 183 9.20 2.40 -15.45
N VAL A 184 10.27 1.62 -15.59
CA VAL A 184 10.79 1.17 -16.88
C VAL A 184 10.34 -0.27 -17.09
N LEU A 185 9.79 -0.53 -18.27
CA LEU A 185 9.29 -1.84 -18.65
C LEU A 185 10.41 -2.66 -19.29
N ASN A 186 10.53 -3.92 -18.89
CA ASN A 186 11.33 -4.85 -19.67
C ASN A 186 10.65 -5.19 -21.00
N ASP A 187 11.37 -5.82 -21.91
CA ASP A 187 10.87 -6.10 -23.26
C ASP A 187 9.56 -6.90 -23.25
N GLY A 188 9.43 -7.90 -22.38
CA GLY A 188 8.21 -8.69 -22.25
C GLY A 188 7.00 -7.85 -21.83
N MET A 189 7.19 -6.95 -20.84
CA MET A 189 6.15 -6.03 -20.42
C MET A 189 5.83 -4.97 -21.49
N LYS A 190 6.85 -4.46 -22.18
CA LYS A 190 6.67 -3.51 -23.30
C LYS A 190 5.81 -4.13 -24.38
N HIS A 191 6.11 -5.35 -24.82
CA HIS A 191 5.31 -6.08 -25.80
C HIS A 191 3.87 -6.35 -25.32
N LEU A 192 3.70 -6.72 -24.05
CA LEU A 192 2.38 -6.98 -23.49
C LEU A 192 1.52 -5.72 -23.43
N ILE A 193 2.09 -4.59 -23.01
CA ILE A 193 1.39 -3.31 -22.95
C ILE A 193 1.10 -2.78 -24.34
N GLN A 194 2.01 -2.96 -25.31
CA GLN A 194 1.74 -2.60 -26.72
C GLN A 194 0.53 -3.34 -27.26
N ARG A 195 0.48 -4.67 -27.10
CA ARG A 195 -0.67 -5.50 -27.52
C ARG A 195 -1.97 -5.10 -26.80
N TYR A 196 -1.87 -4.65 -25.55
CA TYR A 196 -2.98 -4.12 -24.80
C TYR A 196 -3.45 -2.78 -25.36
N ALA A 197 -2.53 -1.87 -25.64
CA ALA A 197 -2.79 -0.56 -26.22
C ALA A 197 -3.46 -0.68 -27.59
N ASP A 198 -2.96 -1.57 -28.45
CA ASP A 198 -3.55 -1.84 -29.78
C ASP A 198 -5.03 -2.26 -29.70
N LYS A 199 -5.41 -2.93 -28.61
CA LYS A 199 -6.78 -3.40 -28.39
C LYS A 199 -7.70 -2.39 -27.68
N THR A 200 -7.14 -1.41 -26.96
CA THR A 200 -7.93 -0.62 -26.01
C THR A 200 -7.72 0.89 -26.10
N PHE A 201 -6.55 1.39 -26.49
CA PHE A 201 -6.25 2.82 -26.43
C PHE A 201 -7.01 3.66 -27.45
N TYR A 202 -7.50 3.07 -28.53
CA TYR A 202 -8.39 3.77 -29.47
C TYR A 202 -9.80 4.00 -28.92
N LEU A 203 -10.19 3.30 -27.83
CA LEU A 203 -11.48 3.44 -27.17
C LEU A 203 -11.50 4.52 -26.09
N ILE A 204 -10.35 5.08 -25.72
CA ILE A 204 -10.17 5.99 -24.59
C ILE A 204 -9.40 7.24 -24.97
N GLY A 205 -9.74 8.37 -24.34
CA GLY A 205 -9.00 9.62 -24.44
C GLY A 205 -7.71 9.62 -23.61
N ASP A 206 -6.82 10.59 -23.87
CA ASP A 206 -5.52 10.64 -23.19
C ASP A 206 -5.60 10.86 -21.67
N SER A 207 -6.65 11.53 -21.21
CA SER A 207 -6.89 11.75 -19.78
C SER A 207 -7.58 10.58 -19.08
N ASP A 208 -8.02 9.56 -19.82
CA ASP A 208 -8.73 8.42 -19.28
C ASP A 208 -7.78 7.40 -18.68
N TYR A 209 -8.29 6.65 -17.72
CA TYR A 209 -7.54 5.53 -17.10
C TYR A 209 -7.44 4.35 -18.06
N ILE A 210 -6.29 3.69 -18.10
CA ILE A 210 -6.10 2.50 -18.94
C ILE A 210 -6.84 1.26 -18.39
N PHE A 211 -7.22 1.23 -17.12
CA PHE A 211 -7.98 0.14 -16.50
C PHE A 211 -9.38 0.61 -16.13
N LEU A 212 -10.33 0.34 -17.00
CA LEU A 212 -11.71 0.78 -16.86
C LEU A 212 -12.64 -0.32 -16.35
N SER A 213 -13.63 0.08 -15.58
CA SER A 213 -14.77 -0.74 -15.22
C SER A 213 -15.71 -0.92 -16.42
N HIS A 214 -16.74 -1.75 -16.28
CA HIS A 214 -17.78 -1.87 -17.31
C HIS A 214 -18.50 -0.54 -17.61
N ALA A 215 -18.58 0.35 -16.61
CA ALA A 215 -19.21 1.65 -16.77
C ALA A 215 -18.28 2.74 -17.36
N GLY A 216 -17.08 2.38 -17.85
CA GLY A 216 -16.10 3.35 -18.35
C GLY A 216 -15.39 4.16 -17.27
N GLU A 217 -15.61 3.86 -16.00
CA GLU A 217 -14.95 4.52 -14.88
C GLU A 217 -13.64 3.80 -14.49
N ARG A 218 -12.78 4.48 -13.75
CA ARG A 218 -11.60 3.87 -13.10
C ARG A 218 -12.02 2.61 -12.32
N ARG A 219 -11.32 1.50 -12.51
CA ARG A 219 -11.56 0.28 -11.74
C ARG A 219 -11.35 0.49 -10.25
N ARG A 220 -12.18 -0.18 -9.45
CA ARG A 220 -12.06 -0.19 -7.99
C ARG A 220 -11.19 -1.34 -7.52
N GLY A 221 -10.23 -1.06 -6.63
CA GLY A 221 -9.32 -2.06 -6.08
C GLY A 221 -10.03 -3.24 -5.41
N ARG A 222 -11.22 -3.03 -4.83
CA ARG A 222 -12.02 -4.11 -4.22
C ARG A 222 -12.36 -5.21 -5.22
N ARG A 223 -12.80 -4.86 -6.44
CA ARG A 223 -13.10 -5.85 -7.48
C ARG A 223 -11.86 -6.65 -7.89
N ILE A 224 -10.72 -5.99 -8.02
CA ILE A 224 -9.45 -6.68 -8.34
C ILE A 224 -9.04 -7.62 -7.20
N TYR A 225 -9.29 -7.25 -5.95
CA TYR A 225 -9.04 -8.12 -4.81
C TYR A 225 -9.90 -9.39 -4.87
N ASP A 226 -11.19 -9.27 -5.21
CA ASP A 226 -12.09 -10.41 -5.35
C ASP A 226 -11.67 -11.34 -6.51
N ILE A 227 -11.27 -10.76 -7.65
CA ILE A 227 -10.72 -11.51 -8.79
C ILE A 227 -9.42 -12.22 -8.39
N HIS A 228 -8.51 -11.53 -7.70
CA HIS A 228 -7.26 -12.11 -7.22
C HIS A 228 -7.51 -13.39 -6.39
N ARG A 229 -8.49 -13.37 -5.49
CA ARG A 229 -8.86 -14.55 -4.69
C ARG A 229 -9.38 -15.70 -5.57
N MET A 230 -10.16 -15.39 -6.60
CA MET A 230 -10.60 -16.42 -7.57
C MET A 230 -9.43 -17.01 -8.34
N ILE A 231 -8.47 -16.18 -8.78
CA ILE A 231 -7.27 -16.64 -9.48
C ILE A 231 -6.40 -17.51 -8.57
N LEU A 232 -6.18 -17.13 -7.31
CA LEU A 232 -5.45 -17.95 -6.33
C LEU A 232 -6.07 -19.35 -6.22
N LYS A 233 -7.41 -19.43 -6.12
CA LYS A 233 -8.12 -20.73 -6.09
C LYS A 233 -7.90 -21.55 -7.35
N ARG A 234 -7.96 -20.91 -8.53
CA ARG A 234 -7.73 -21.60 -9.83
C ARG A 234 -6.29 -22.06 -10.01
N ALA A 235 -5.34 -21.30 -9.45
CA ALA A 235 -3.92 -21.61 -9.45
C ALA A 235 -3.53 -22.61 -8.35
N GLU A 236 -4.47 -23.10 -7.56
CA GLU A 236 -4.25 -23.99 -6.43
C GLU A 236 -3.22 -23.43 -5.42
N ILE A 237 -3.26 -22.09 -5.22
CA ILE A 237 -2.44 -21.40 -4.22
C ILE A 237 -3.29 -21.21 -2.96
N PRO A 238 -2.89 -21.77 -1.81
CA PRO A 238 -3.71 -21.76 -0.60
C PRO A 238 -4.06 -20.36 -0.12
N PHE A 239 -5.33 -20.13 0.20
CA PHE A 239 -5.83 -18.93 0.86
C PHE A 239 -6.67 -19.36 2.06
N LEU A 240 -6.14 -19.17 3.28
CA LEU A 240 -6.72 -19.69 4.51
C LEU A 240 -7.82 -18.81 5.12
N GLY A 241 -8.17 -17.67 4.48
CA GLY A 241 -9.13 -16.72 5.03
C GLY A 241 -8.56 -15.83 6.13
N ASP A 242 -9.40 -14.95 6.70
CA ASP A 242 -9.10 -14.07 7.85
C ASP A 242 -7.74 -13.33 7.80
N GLY A 243 -7.31 -12.93 6.61
CA GLY A 243 -6.02 -12.27 6.39
C GLY A 243 -4.83 -13.22 6.29
N ASN A 244 -5.03 -14.53 6.38
CA ASN A 244 -4.01 -15.55 6.20
C ASN A 244 -4.00 -16.05 4.76
N GLY A 245 -2.94 -15.76 4.04
CA GLY A 245 -2.74 -16.15 2.64
C GLY A 245 -2.26 -14.99 1.78
N PRO A 246 -1.98 -15.28 0.51
CA PRO A 246 -1.45 -14.27 -0.41
C PRO A 246 -2.41 -13.10 -0.62
N ARG A 247 -1.88 -11.88 -0.55
CA ARG A 247 -2.63 -10.64 -0.78
C ARG A 247 -2.12 -9.95 -2.05
N LEU A 248 -2.92 -9.06 -2.62
CA LEU A 248 -2.49 -8.26 -3.78
C LEU A 248 -1.16 -7.54 -3.57
N HIS A 249 -0.91 -7.07 -2.34
CA HIS A 249 0.33 -6.36 -2.03
C HIS A 249 1.55 -7.28 -1.96
N ASP A 250 1.34 -8.58 -1.81
CA ASP A 250 2.42 -9.57 -1.74
C ASP A 250 3.11 -9.75 -3.11
N TRP A 251 2.46 -9.40 -4.23
CA TRP A 251 3.14 -9.28 -5.53
C TRP A 251 4.28 -8.26 -5.49
N ARG A 252 4.05 -7.12 -4.86
CA ARG A 252 5.11 -6.11 -4.69
C ARG A 252 6.20 -6.58 -3.71
N HIS A 253 5.84 -7.34 -2.68
CA HIS A 253 6.81 -7.95 -1.79
C HIS A 253 7.68 -8.97 -2.54
N THR A 254 7.05 -9.81 -3.37
CA THR A 254 7.75 -10.78 -4.23
C THR A 254 8.68 -10.09 -5.22
N PHE A 255 8.19 -9.06 -5.92
CA PHE A 255 9.03 -8.23 -6.79
C PHE A 255 10.26 -7.70 -6.06
N ALA A 256 10.07 -7.13 -4.87
CA ALA A 256 11.16 -6.52 -4.11
C ALA A 256 12.22 -7.56 -3.70
N VAL A 257 11.79 -8.73 -3.23
CA VAL A 257 12.69 -9.83 -2.85
C VAL A 257 13.45 -10.37 -4.06
N HIS A 258 12.74 -10.63 -5.17
CA HIS A 258 13.36 -11.15 -6.39
C HIS A 258 14.32 -10.14 -7.03
N SER A 259 13.94 -8.86 -7.09
CA SER A 259 14.83 -7.81 -7.61
C SER A 259 16.06 -7.61 -6.72
N PHE A 260 15.91 -7.64 -5.41
CA PHE A 260 17.03 -7.53 -4.49
C PHE A 260 17.99 -8.74 -4.65
N LYS A 261 17.43 -9.96 -4.70
CA LYS A 261 18.19 -11.17 -4.99
C LYS A 261 18.97 -11.06 -6.30
N GLN A 262 18.28 -10.64 -7.37
CA GLN A 262 18.92 -10.50 -8.70
C GLN A 262 20.06 -9.49 -8.70
N MET A 263 19.89 -8.34 -8.03
CA MET A 263 20.96 -7.35 -7.89
C MET A 263 22.18 -7.92 -7.17
N VAL A 264 21.97 -8.65 -6.06
CA VAL A 264 23.05 -9.28 -5.29
C VAL A 264 23.73 -10.37 -6.12
N ASP A 265 22.97 -11.19 -6.82
CA ASP A 265 23.50 -12.26 -7.68
C ASP A 265 24.33 -11.71 -8.85
N SER A 266 23.95 -10.53 -9.39
CA SER A 266 24.74 -9.83 -10.41
C SER A 266 25.99 -9.11 -9.86
N GLY A 267 26.27 -9.22 -8.57
CA GLY A 267 27.46 -8.68 -7.92
C GLY A 267 27.30 -7.27 -7.36
N ILE A 268 26.11 -6.70 -7.39
CA ILE A 268 25.84 -5.41 -6.75
C ILE A 268 25.91 -5.59 -5.22
N ASP A 269 26.64 -4.71 -4.56
CA ASP A 269 26.73 -4.70 -3.10
C ASP A 269 25.36 -4.50 -2.48
N MET A 270 25.05 -5.23 -1.42
CA MET A 270 23.76 -5.19 -0.74
C MET A 270 23.40 -3.80 -0.20
N TYR A 271 24.39 -3.05 0.30
CA TYR A 271 24.20 -1.67 0.78
C TYR A 271 23.92 -0.69 -0.36
N VAL A 272 24.35 -1.01 -1.59
CA VAL A 272 24.04 -0.24 -2.79
C VAL A 272 22.67 -0.66 -3.37
N ALA A 273 22.38 -1.95 -3.38
CA ALA A 273 21.11 -2.50 -3.88
C ALA A 273 19.89 -1.97 -3.10
N LEU A 274 20.02 -1.82 -1.77
CA LEU A 274 18.93 -1.40 -0.90
C LEU A 274 18.40 0.02 -1.20
N PRO A 275 19.23 1.07 -1.30
CA PRO A 275 18.79 2.41 -1.72
C PRO A 275 18.18 2.45 -3.12
N ILE A 276 18.76 1.70 -4.07
CA ILE A 276 18.23 1.60 -5.44
C ILE A 276 16.81 1.06 -5.40
N LEU A 277 16.60 -0.08 -4.73
CA LEU A 277 15.29 -0.69 -4.57
C LEU A 277 14.31 0.22 -3.83
N SER A 278 14.77 0.91 -2.79
CA SER A 278 13.97 1.87 -2.01
C SER A 278 13.44 3.01 -2.88
N THR A 279 14.31 3.60 -3.67
CA THR A 279 13.98 4.68 -4.63
C THR A 279 13.00 4.19 -5.70
N TYR A 280 13.27 3.05 -6.31
CA TYR A 280 12.41 2.45 -7.33
C TYR A 280 11.00 2.18 -6.79
N LEU A 281 10.91 1.63 -5.59
CA LEU A 281 9.63 1.37 -4.93
C LEU A 281 8.92 2.65 -4.46
N GLY A 282 9.59 3.80 -4.41
CA GLY A 282 9.02 5.05 -3.87
C GLY A 282 8.73 4.94 -2.38
N HIS A 283 9.71 4.48 -1.59
CA HIS A 283 9.65 4.47 -0.15
C HIS A 283 10.20 5.79 0.41
N LYS A 284 9.48 6.42 1.35
CA LYS A 284 9.95 7.65 2.02
C LYS A 284 11.18 7.42 2.91
N THR A 285 11.35 6.19 3.39
CA THR A 285 12.46 5.83 4.27
C THR A 285 13.03 4.48 3.86
N ILE A 286 14.33 4.32 4.03
CA ILE A 286 15.04 3.07 3.75
C ILE A 286 14.56 1.92 4.65
N TYR A 287 14.11 2.24 5.87
CA TYR A 287 13.57 1.26 6.83
C TYR A 287 12.39 0.47 6.26
N ALA A 288 11.58 1.09 5.41
CA ALA A 288 10.48 0.39 4.74
C ALA A 288 11.00 -0.71 3.78
N THR A 289 12.24 -0.59 3.31
CA THR A 289 12.90 -1.52 2.39
C THR A 289 13.76 -2.54 3.14
N GLU A 290 14.30 -2.21 4.32
CA GLU A 290 15.14 -3.10 5.15
C GLU A 290 14.47 -4.46 5.40
N ARG A 291 13.16 -4.47 5.54
CA ARG A 291 12.37 -5.70 5.66
C ARG A 291 12.63 -6.70 4.53
N TYR A 292 12.85 -6.21 3.31
CA TYR A 292 13.12 -7.07 2.16
C TYR A 292 14.49 -7.72 2.23
N VAL A 293 15.47 -7.06 2.83
CA VAL A 293 16.78 -7.67 3.11
C VAL A 293 16.60 -8.90 4.00
N ARG A 294 15.89 -8.75 5.12
CA ARG A 294 15.65 -9.87 6.05
C ARG A 294 14.88 -11.01 5.39
N LEU A 295 13.85 -10.68 4.60
CA LEU A 295 13.07 -11.68 3.86
C LEU A 295 13.95 -12.41 2.82
N THR A 296 14.77 -11.66 2.09
CA THR A 296 15.67 -12.25 1.08
C THR A 296 16.71 -13.15 1.72
N MET A 297 17.33 -12.72 2.83
CA MET A 297 18.28 -13.56 3.57
C MET A 297 17.63 -14.84 4.10
N SER A 298 16.41 -14.75 4.64
CA SER A 298 15.65 -15.89 5.13
C SER A 298 15.32 -16.90 4.03
N LEU A 299 14.94 -16.42 2.84
CA LEU A 299 14.57 -17.28 1.70
C LEU A 299 15.79 -17.80 0.91
N TYR A 300 16.87 -17.05 0.93
CA TYR A 300 18.10 -17.35 0.20
C TYR A 300 19.32 -17.30 1.13
N PRO A 301 19.50 -18.31 2.00
CA PRO A 301 20.59 -18.33 3.03
C PRO A 301 22.01 -18.22 2.46
N TYR A 302 22.21 -18.57 1.18
CA TYR A 302 23.53 -18.42 0.52
C TYR A 302 23.93 -16.94 0.37
N ILE A 303 22.97 -16.02 0.30
CA ILE A 303 23.23 -14.57 0.25
C ILE A 303 23.87 -14.11 1.57
N GLU A 304 23.36 -14.58 2.70
CA GLU A 304 23.92 -14.30 4.01
C GLU A 304 25.36 -14.83 4.14
N LYS A 305 25.61 -16.08 3.70
CA LYS A 305 26.96 -16.66 3.71
C LYS A 305 27.94 -15.85 2.86
N ARG A 306 27.54 -15.45 1.66
CA ARG A 306 28.37 -14.64 0.75
C ARG A 306 28.69 -13.27 1.36
N PHE A 307 27.75 -12.67 2.09
CA PHE A 307 27.96 -11.41 2.79
C PHE A 307 28.91 -11.56 3.98
N SER A 308 28.70 -12.57 4.83
CA SER A 308 29.56 -12.86 5.98
C SER A 308 30.98 -13.17 5.55
N GLN A 309 31.19 -13.91 4.45
CA GLN A 309 32.52 -14.24 3.92
C GLN A 309 33.25 -12.98 3.45
N ARG A 310 32.57 -12.07 2.73
CA ARG A 310 33.15 -10.80 2.30
C ARG A 310 33.51 -9.90 3.47
N PHE A 311 32.73 -9.92 4.54
CA PHE A 311 33.00 -9.18 5.77
C PHE A 311 34.23 -9.75 6.48
N THR A 312 34.36 -11.07 6.53
CA THR A 312 35.53 -11.78 7.05
C THR A 312 36.78 -11.43 6.25
N ASP A 313 36.71 -11.40 4.91
CA ASP A 313 37.80 -11.04 4.01
C ASP A 313 38.28 -9.57 4.19
N ILE A 314 37.39 -8.66 4.55
CA ILE A 314 37.73 -7.24 4.74
C ILE A 314 38.27 -6.96 6.16
N PHE A 315 37.70 -7.60 7.18
CA PHE A 315 38.02 -7.34 8.59
C PHE A 315 38.85 -8.41 9.28
N GLY A 316 39.28 -9.45 8.55
CA GLY A 316 40.18 -10.50 9.08
C GLY A 316 39.52 -11.30 10.20
N GLY A 317 38.52 -12.09 9.85
CA GLY A 317 37.77 -13.07 10.62
C GLY A 317 38.12 -13.26 12.09
N SER A 318 37.51 -12.51 12.96
CA SER A 318 37.19 -12.88 14.36
C SER A 318 36.35 -11.77 14.94
N LEU A 319 35.06 -11.95 14.99
CA LEU A 319 34.19 -11.33 15.97
C LEU A 319 33.72 -12.39 16.96
#